data_b7671fe12eea4131c7bd5672d3bd8c4f
#
_entry.id   b7671fe12eea4131c7bd5672d3bd8c4f
#
_cell.length_a   1.000
_cell.length_b   1.000
_cell.length_c   1.000
_cell.angle_alpha   90.00
_cell.angle_beta   90.00
_cell.angle_gamma   90.00
#
_symmetry.space_group_name_H-M   'P 1'
#
loop_
_entity.id
_entity.type
_entity.pdbx_description
1 polymer ?
#
loop_
_entity_poly.entity_id
_entity_poly.type
_entity_poly.pdbx_seq_one_letter_code
_entity_poly.pdbx_strand_id
1 'polypeptide(L)'
;MTTSARTSDLTRELARARARAIAAAVPDPELPMLTLGDLGILREVTADDAGVVVWITPTYSGCPALREMSRDVAARLAAAGLGDVEVRTALSPPWSTDWITPAGRRKLAAAGIAPPGPAPKRAPGPVPITLTAAPAAVDCPACGSADTVRTAAFGATACQDLYRCQACAEPFTHVKEI
;
A
#
# COMPACT_ATOMS: atom_id res chain seq x y z
N MET A 1 -5.46 -36.41 -25.52
CA MET A 1 -6.29 -35.40 -24.81
C MET A 1 -5.50 -34.43 -23.92
N THR A 2 -4.15 -34.38 -23.95
CA THR A 2 -3.31 -33.60 -23.00
C THR A 2 -2.84 -32.23 -23.52
N THR A 3 -2.96 -31.94 -24.82
CA THR A 3 -2.45 -30.68 -25.40
C THR A 3 -3.40 -29.50 -25.17
N SER A 4 -4.73 -29.71 -25.27
CA SER A 4 -5.75 -28.65 -25.11
C SER A 4 -5.80 -28.09 -23.67
N ALA A 5 -5.68 -28.95 -22.66
CA ALA A 5 -5.67 -28.53 -21.26
C ALA A 5 -4.45 -27.67 -20.93
N ARG A 6 -3.27 -28.03 -21.41
CA ARG A 6 -2.04 -27.25 -21.23
C ARG A 6 -2.10 -25.86 -21.88
N THR A 7 -2.73 -25.77 -23.05
CA THR A 7 -2.89 -24.49 -23.75
C THR A 7 -3.83 -23.55 -22.98
N SER A 8 -4.96 -24.08 -22.44
CA SER A 8 -5.88 -23.27 -21.62
C SER A 8 -5.23 -22.81 -20.29
N ASP A 9 -4.43 -23.66 -19.65
CA ASP A 9 -3.74 -23.30 -18.41
C ASP A 9 -2.70 -22.19 -18.64
N LEU A 10 -1.94 -22.25 -19.72
CA LEU A 10 -1.00 -21.20 -20.10
C LEU A 10 -1.71 -19.88 -20.41
N THR A 11 -2.85 -19.93 -21.08
CA THR A 11 -3.64 -18.72 -21.37
C THR A 11 -4.15 -18.05 -20.11
N ARG A 12 -4.66 -18.83 -19.15
CA ARG A 12 -5.10 -18.31 -17.83
C ARG A 12 -3.94 -17.73 -17.04
N GLU A 13 -2.79 -18.38 -17.02
CA GLU A 13 -1.58 -17.88 -16.33
C GLU A 13 -1.11 -16.55 -16.92
N LEU A 14 -1.09 -16.42 -18.24
CA LEU A 14 -0.75 -15.16 -18.92
C LEU A 14 -1.77 -14.05 -18.61
N ALA A 15 -3.07 -14.38 -18.62
CA ALA A 15 -4.13 -13.44 -18.24
C ALA A 15 -3.97 -12.97 -16.78
N ARG A 16 -3.70 -13.89 -15.86
CA ARG A 16 -3.43 -13.59 -14.45
C ARG A 16 -2.21 -12.69 -14.27
N ALA A 17 -1.09 -13.02 -14.93
CA ALA A 17 0.14 -12.23 -14.86
C ALA A 17 -0.06 -10.82 -15.42
N ARG A 18 -0.78 -10.70 -16.55
CA ARG A 18 -1.12 -9.41 -17.15
C ARG A 18 -2.04 -8.59 -16.26
N ALA A 19 -3.09 -9.20 -15.70
CA ALA A 19 -4.01 -8.55 -14.78
C ALA A 19 -3.26 -8.05 -13.53
N ARG A 20 -2.37 -8.87 -12.96
CA ARG A 20 -1.55 -8.49 -11.80
C ARG A 20 -0.64 -7.29 -12.12
N ALA A 21 0.01 -7.28 -13.28
CA ALA A 21 0.87 -6.17 -13.68
C ALA A 21 0.08 -4.86 -13.82
N ILE A 22 -1.09 -4.90 -14.45
CA ILE A 22 -1.98 -3.73 -14.62
C ILE A 22 -2.48 -3.23 -13.26
N ALA A 23 -3.00 -4.12 -12.42
CA ALA A 23 -3.51 -3.76 -11.09
C ALA A 23 -2.40 -3.19 -10.18
N ALA A 24 -1.20 -3.79 -10.22
CA ALA A 24 -0.05 -3.31 -9.44
C ALA A 24 0.41 -1.91 -9.87
N ALA A 25 0.21 -1.51 -11.12
CA ALA A 25 0.60 -0.21 -11.65
C ALA A 25 -0.44 0.91 -11.42
N VAL A 26 -1.59 0.60 -10.80
CA VAL A 26 -2.60 1.62 -10.44
C VAL A 26 -2.01 2.53 -9.36
N PRO A 27 -2.00 3.86 -9.52
CA PRO A 27 -1.52 4.78 -8.51
C PRO A 27 -2.49 4.86 -7.33
N ASP A 28 -1.95 5.13 -6.14
CA ASP A 28 -2.76 5.45 -4.97
C ASP A 28 -3.29 6.88 -5.11
N PRO A 29 -4.60 7.15 -4.86
CA PRO A 29 -5.16 8.50 -5.02
C PRO A 29 -4.68 9.49 -3.95
N GLU A 30 -4.27 9.03 -2.78
CA GLU A 30 -3.76 9.87 -1.69
C GLU A 30 -2.24 10.08 -1.79
N LEU A 31 -1.52 9.12 -2.38
CA LEU A 31 -0.07 9.13 -2.59
C LEU A 31 0.26 8.82 -4.05
N PRO A 32 -0.02 9.73 -5.00
CA PRO A 32 0.02 9.44 -6.44
C PRO A 32 1.42 9.06 -6.98
N MET A 33 2.49 9.31 -6.20
CA MET A 33 3.83 8.81 -6.51
C MET A 33 3.99 7.30 -6.27
N LEU A 34 3.08 6.68 -5.52
CA LEU A 34 3.08 5.24 -5.23
C LEU A 34 2.01 4.51 -6.03
N THR A 35 2.28 3.26 -6.32
CA THR A 35 1.30 2.33 -6.90
C THR A 35 0.79 1.34 -5.85
N LEU A 36 -0.32 0.65 -6.14
CA LEU A 36 -0.83 -0.41 -5.27
C LEU A 36 0.20 -1.53 -5.07
N GLY A 37 1.06 -1.77 -6.07
CA GLY A 37 2.19 -2.67 -5.98
C GLY A 37 3.29 -2.16 -5.05
N ASP A 38 3.63 -0.85 -5.09
CA ASP A 38 4.60 -0.24 -4.19
C ASP A 38 4.17 -0.32 -2.73
N LEU A 39 2.87 -0.13 -2.47
CA LEU A 39 2.27 -0.18 -1.13
C LEU A 39 2.04 -1.61 -0.61
N GLY A 40 2.13 -2.63 -1.47
CA GLY A 40 1.77 -4.00 -1.09
C GLY A 40 0.27 -4.18 -0.80
N ILE A 41 -0.58 -3.30 -1.34
CA ILE A 41 -2.04 -3.36 -1.21
C ILE A 41 -2.63 -4.48 -2.08
N LEU A 42 -2.01 -4.77 -3.23
CA LEU A 42 -2.43 -5.85 -4.12
C LEU A 42 -2.07 -7.22 -3.54
N ARG A 43 -3.08 -7.97 -3.10
CA ARG A 43 -2.91 -9.27 -2.43
C ARG A 43 -2.84 -10.42 -3.41
N GLU A 44 -3.89 -10.63 -4.15
CA GLU A 44 -4.06 -11.75 -5.04
C GLU A 44 -4.76 -11.35 -6.32
N VAL A 45 -4.47 -12.04 -7.38
CA VAL A 45 -5.19 -11.95 -8.67
C VAL A 45 -5.43 -13.37 -9.13
N THR A 46 -6.68 -13.69 -9.42
CA THR A 46 -7.07 -14.94 -10.10
C THR A 46 -7.67 -14.62 -11.45
N ALA A 47 -7.52 -15.53 -12.39
CA ALA A 47 -8.14 -15.43 -13.72
C ALA A 47 -8.61 -16.82 -14.16
N ASP A 48 -9.85 -16.90 -14.56
CA ASP A 48 -10.47 -18.12 -15.09
C ASP A 48 -11.43 -17.78 -16.24
N ASP A 49 -12.23 -18.75 -16.66
CA ASP A 49 -13.16 -18.58 -17.78
C ASP A 49 -14.35 -17.65 -17.42
N ALA A 50 -14.59 -17.38 -16.13
CA ALA A 50 -15.62 -16.46 -15.65
C ALA A 50 -15.12 -15.00 -15.57
N GLY A 51 -13.80 -14.79 -15.54
CA GLY A 51 -13.22 -13.44 -15.51
C GLY A 51 -12.00 -13.31 -14.60
N VAL A 52 -11.74 -12.09 -14.15
CA VAL A 52 -10.61 -11.75 -13.28
C VAL A 52 -11.11 -11.28 -11.93
N VAL A 53 -10.59 -11.86 -10.85
CA VAL A 53 -10.84 -11.38 -9.48
C VAL A 53 -9.54 -10.83 -8.92
N VAL A 54 -9.59 -9.59 -8.42
CA VAL A 54 -8.47 -8.89 -7.79
C VAL A 54 -8.77 -8.65 -6.32
N TRP A 55 -7.88 -9.09 -5.45
CA TRP A 55 -7.98 -8.86 -4.01
C TRP A 55 -7.06 -7.72 -3.61
N ILE A 56 -7.63 -6.69 -2.97
CA ILE A 56 -6.87 -5.56 -2.40
C ILE A 56 -7.15 -5.43 -0.91
N THR A 57 -6.16 -4.94 -0.17
CA THR A 57 -6.29 -4.69 1.28
C THR A 57 -6.11 -3.20 1.56
N PRO A 58 -7.00 -2.57 2.33
CA PRO A 58 -6.79 -1.18 2.73
C PRO A 58 -5.69 -1.07 3.78
N THR A 59 -5.03 0.07 3.86
CA THR A 59 -4.03 0.37 4.90
C THR A 59 -4.65 0.45 6.30
N TYR A 60 -5.95 0.77 6.38
CA TYR A 60 -6.78 0.69 7.58
C TYR A 60 -8.26 0.49 7.18
N SER A 61 -9.06 -0.04 8.09
CA SER A 61 -10.44 -0.49 7.79
C SER A 61 -11.41 0.59 7.31
N GLY A 62 -11.09 1.87 7.52
CA GLY A 62 -11.90 3.03 7.11
C GLY A 62 -11.30 3.84 5.96
N CYS A 63 -10.36 3.29 5.17
CA CYS A 63 -9.68 4.01 4.10
C CYS A 63 -10.68 4.51 3.04
N PRO A 64 -10.85 5.84 2.84
CA PRO A 64 -11.77 6.38 1.84
C PRO A 64 -11.31 6.11 0.41
N ALA A 65 -10.00 5.98 0.20
CA ALA A 65 -9.39 5.71 -1.09
C ALA A 65 -9.72 4.32 -1.65
N LEU A 66 -10.14 3.36 -0.80
CA LEU A 66 -10.40 1.97 -1.22
C LEU A 66 -11.40 1.87 -2.38
N ARG A 67 -12.46 2.69 -2.34
CA ARG A 67 -13.48 2.69 -3.41
C ARG A 67 -12.92 3.20 -4.73
N GLU A 68 -12.09 4.23 -4.70
CA GLU A 68 -11.46 4.80 -5.87
C GLU A 68 -10.43 3.84 -6.46
N MET A 69 -9.55 3.28 -5.64
CA MET A 69 -8.62 2.23 -6.05
C MET A 69 -9.33 1.05 -6.71
N SER A 70 -10.45 0.58 -6.13
CA SER A 70 -11.23 -0.53 -6.71
C SER A 70 -11.79 -0.19 -8.08
N ARG A 71 -12.30 1.03 -8.27
CA ARG A 71 -12.82 1.51 -9.57
C ARG A 71 -11.73 1.60 -10.61
N ASP A 72 -10.57 2.15 -10.25
CA ASP A 72 -9.44 2.31 -11.16
C ASP A 72 -8.87 0.97 -11.60
N VAL A 73 -8.73 0.02 -10.67
CA VAL A 73 -8.32 -1.35 -11.00
C VAL A 73 -9.30 -1.97 -11.99
N ALA A 74 -10.61 -1.94 -11.69
CA ALA A 74 -11.63 -2.51 -12.56
C ALA A 74 -11.63 -1.87 -13.95
N ALA A 75 -11.58 -0.53 -14.01
CA ALA A 75 -11.58 0.21 -15.28
C ALA A 75 -10.36 -0.10 -16.15
N ARG A 76 -9.16 -0.18 -15.57
CA ARG A 76 -7.94 -0.47 -16.31
C ARG A 76 -7.88 -1.91 -16.82
N LEU A 77 -8.36 -2.87 -16.04
CA LEU A 77 -8.44 -4.26 -16.45
C LEU A 77 -9.48 -4.47 -17.56
N ALA A 78 -10.66 -3.84 -17.45
CA ALA A 78 -11.68 -3.85 -18.48
C ALA A 78 -11.18 -3.22 -19.78
N ALA A 79 -10.50 -2.07 -19.71
CA ALA A 79 -9.89 -1.41 -20.88
C ALA A 79 -8.79 -2.27 -21.52
N ALA A 80 -8.15 -3.16 -20.77
CA ALA A 80 -7.18 -4.13 -21.29
C ALA A 80 -7.82 -5.39 -21.91
N GLY A 81 -9.16 -5.48 -21.93
CA GLY A 81 -9.90 -6.59 -22.53
C GLY A 81 -9.83 -7.89 -21.72
N LEU A 82 -9.72 -7.79 -20.39
CA LEU A 82 -9.60 -8.96 -19.50
C LEU A 82 -10.95 -9.54 -19.06
N GLY A 83 -12.04 -9.22 -19.76
CA GLY A 83 -13.37 -9.76 -19.50
C GLY A 83 -14.04 -9.14 -18.27
N ASP A 84 -14.85 -9.93 -17.56
CA ASP A 84 -15.50 -9.49 -16.33
C ASP A 84 -14.47 -9.35 -15.20
N VAL A 85 -14.52 -8.22 -14.52
CA VAL A 85 -13.56 -7.88 -13.45
C VAL A 85 -14.31 -7.64 -12.14
N GLU A 86 -13.94 -8.41 -11.12
CA GLU A 86 -14.41 -8.21 -9.76
C GLU A 86 -13.23 -7.78 -8.86
N VAL A 87 -13.42 -6.72 -8.09
CA VAL A 87 -12.43 -6.29 -7.09
C VAL A 87 -13.00 -6.53 -5.69
N ARG A 88 -12.28 -7.35 -4.92
CA ARG A 88 -12.66 -7.77 -3.57
C ARG A 88 -11.70 -7.19 -2.54
N THR A 89 -12.22 -6.98 -1.33
CA THR A 89 -11.42 -6.51 -0.19
C THR A 89 -10.97 -7.68 0.66
N ALA A 90 -9.66 -7.76 0.94
CA ALA A 90 -9.05 -8.69 1.88
C ALA A 90 -8.70 -7.95 3.17
N LEU A 91 -9.32 -8.32 4.30
CA LEU A 91 -9.04 -7.72 5.60
C LEU A 91 -8.12 -8.59 6.49
N SER A 92 -7.86 -9.83 6.07
CA SER A 92 -7.00 -10.76 6.79
C SER A 92 -5.96 -11.37 5.85
N PRO A 93 -4.67 -11.38 6.25
CA PRO A 93 -4.12 -10.62 7.35
C PRO A 93 -4.27 -9.11 7.12
N PRO A 94 -4.32 -8.28 8.18
CA PRO A 94 -4.36 -6.84 8.03
C PRO A 94 -3.10 -6.33 7.32
N TRP A 95 -3.22 -5.20 6.63
CA TRP A 95 -2.09 -4.58 5.96
C TRP A 95 -1.01 -4.17 6.97
N SER A 96 0.24 -4.20 6.53
CA SER A 96 1.38 -3.76 7.32
C SER A 96 2.30 -2.89 6.47
N THR A 97 2.88 -1.88 7.08
CA THR A 97 3.90 -1.01 6.45
C THR A 97 5.16 -1.79 6.04
N ASP A 98 5.39 -2.98 6.57
CA ASP A 98 6.47 -3.87 6.11
C ASP A 98 6.27 -4.37 4.67
N TRP A 99 5.05 -4.27 4.13
CA TRP A 99 4.75 -4.66 2.74
C TRP A 99 5.06 -3.57 1.72
N ILE A 100 5.35 -2.35 2.17
CA ILE A 100 5.82 -1.28 1.28
C ILE A 100 7.17 -1.69 0.72
N THR A 101 7.24 -1.75 -0.61
CA THR A 101 8.45 -2.16 -1.31
C THR A 101 9.61 -1.19 -1.06
N PRO A 102 10.87 -1.64 -1.20
CA PRO A 102 12.03 -0.72 -1.15
C PRO A 102 11.93 0.42 -2.19
N ALA A 103 11.32 0.16 -3.35
CA ALA A 103 11.06 1.19 -4.36
C ALA A 103 10.03 2.20 -3.87
N GLY A 104 8.93 1.74 -3.25
CA GLY A 104 7.92 2.60 -2.64
C GLY A 104 8.49 3.50 -1.56
N ARG A 105 9.31 2.97 -0.66
CA ARG A 105 10.00 3.75 0.38
C ARG A 105 10.90 4.84 -0.21
N ARG A 106 11.65 4.54 -1.27
CA ARG A 106 12.47 5.55 -1.98
C ARG A 106 11.60 6.64 -2.64
N LYS A 107 10.46 6.27 -3.22
CA LYS A 107 9.52 7.23 -3.83
C LYS A 107 8.92 8.18 -2.77
N LEU A 108 8.57 7.65 -1.59
CA LEU A 108 8.12 8.48 -0.45
C LEU A 108 9.20 9.49 -0.07
N ALA A 109 10.42 9.03 0.20
CA ALA A 109 11.54 9.91 0.57
C ALA A 109 11.82 10.97 -0.50
N ALA A 110 11.80 10.61 -1.78
CA ALA A 110 12.00 11.54 -2.89
C ALA A 110 10.88 12.58 -3.00
N ALA A 111 9.68 12.27 -2.51
CA ALA A 111 8.54 13.20 -2.43
C ALA A 111 8.53 14.04 -1.13
N GLY A 112 9.56 13.96 -0.30
CA GLY A 112 9.63 14.66 0.98
C GLY A 112 8.74 14.07 2.08
N ILE A 113 8.30 12.82 1.92
CA ILE A 113 7.51 12.07 2.90
C ILE A 113 8.44 11.06 3.58
N ALA A 114 8.56 11.13 4.90
CA ALA A 114 9.36 10.17 5.65
C ALA A 114 8.72 8.77 5.57
N PRO A 115 9.46 7.75 5.09
CA PRO A 115 8.96 6.38 5.06
C PRO A 115 8.79 5.83 6.47
N PRO A 116 7.86 4.86 6.68
CA PRO A 116 7.68 4.23 7.99
C PRO A 116 8.91 3.40 8.38
N GLY A 117 9.14 3.30 9.67
CA GLY A 117 10.01 2.29 10.27
C GLY A 117 9.44 0.87 10.13
N PRO A 118 10.04 -0.13 10.81
CA PRO A 118 9.47 -1.47 10.90
C PRO A 118 8.12 -1.45 11.61
N ALA A 119 7.17 -2.25 11.12
CA ALA A 119 5.87 -2.38 11.78
C ALA A 119 6.01 -2.91 13.22
N PRO A 120 5.19 -2.43 14.16
CA PRO A 120 5.20 -2.92 15.54
C PRO A 120 4.91 -4.43 15.58
N LYS A 121 5.78 -5.21 16.21
CA LYS A 121 5.54 -6.63 16.42
C LYS A 121 4.42 -6.82 17.43
N ARG A 122 3.27 -7.29 16.96
CA ARG A 122 2.15 -7.65 17.83
C ARG A 122 2.41 -9.03 18.44
N ALA A 123 2.70 -9.07 19.73
CA ALA A 123 2.69 -10.34 20.47
C ALA A 123 1.23 -10.77 20.73
N PRO A 124 0.91 -12.07 20.71
CA PRO A 124 -0.39 -12.55 21.16
C PRO A 124 -0.53 -12.31 22.66
N GLY A 125 -1.65 -11.72 23.09
CA GLY A 125 -1.93 -11.44 24.50
C GLY A 125 -2.28 -9.99 24.79
N PRO A 126 -2.40 -9.62 26.10
CA PRO A 126 -2.69 -8.25 26.52
C PRO A 126 -1.59 -7.29 26.03
N VAL A 127 -1.98 -6.20 25.39
CA VAL A 127 -1.07 -5.15 24.96
C VAL A 127 -0.86 -4.17 26.13
N PRO A 128 0.37 -4.00 26.65
CA PRO A 128 0.63 -3.00 27.67
C PRO A 128 0.39 -1.60 27.11
N ILE A 129 -0.46 -0.82 27.77
CA ILE A 129 -0.69 0.58 27.41
C ILE A 129 0.38 1.41 28.10
N THR A 130 1.29 1.99 27.33
CA THR A 130 2.28 2.94 27.85
C THR A 130 1.80 4.35 27.58
N LEU A 131 1.46 5.09 28.63
CA LEU A 131 0.91 6.45 28.54
C LEU A 131 1.99 7.53 28.23
N THR A 132 3.26 7.16 28.29
CA THR A 132 4.39 8.10 28.21
C THR A 132 5.42 7.78 27.13
N ALA A 133 5.13 6.87 26.19
CA ALA A 133 6.04 6.60 25.10
C ALA A 133 6.16 7.83 24.20
N ALA A 134 7.35 8.46 24.20
CA ALA A 134 7.67 9.44 23.17
C ALA A 134 7.57 8.77 21.78
N PRO A 135 7.05 9.47 20.75
CA PRO A 135 7.09 8.96 19.39
C PRO A 135 8.53 8.60 19.03
N ALA A 136 8.70 7.52 18.27
CA ALA A 136 10.01 7.20 17.72
C ALA A 136 10.55 8.39 16.91
N ALA A 137 11.85 8.63 16.98
CA ALA A 137 12.48 9.63 16.12
C ALA A 137 12.32 9.21 14.67
N VAL A 138 11.92 10.16 13.82
CA VAL A 138 11.73 9.96 12.38
C VAL A 138 12.76 10.83 11.67
N ASP A 139 13.56 10.22 10.78
CA ASP A 139 14.58 10.96 10.04
C ASP A 139 13.93 11.98 9.07
N CYS A 140 14.44 13.19 9.07
CA CYS A 140 13.99 14.23 8.16
C CYS A 140 14.34 13.86 6.70
N PRO A 141 13.36 13.79 5.79
CA PRO A 141 13.61 13.42 4.40
C PRO A 141 14.44 14.47 3.63
N ALA A 142 14.51 15.72 4.13
CA ALA A 142 15.25 16.79 3.49
C ALA A 142 16.75 16.83 3.89
N CYS A 143 17.08 16.60 5.17
CA CYS A 143 18.47 16.72 5.65
C CYS A 143 19.01 15.49 6.39
N GLY A 144 18.20 14.45 6.59
CA GLY A 144 18.60 13.21 7.26
C GLY A 144 18.75 13.30 8.78
N SER A 145 18.45 14.46 9.40
CA SER A 145 18.55 14.61 10.86
C SER A 145 17.47 13.84 11.59
N ALA A 146 17.85 13.12 12.66
CA ALA A 146 16.91 12.47 13.56
C ALA A 146 16.34 13.44 14.63
N ASP A 147 16.83 14.69 14.69
CA ASP A 147 16.30 15.70 15.60
C ASP A 147 15.00 16.28 15.00
N THR A 148 13.93 15.57 15.27
CA THR A 148 12.59 15.85 14.72
C THR A 148 11.55 15.80 15.83
N VAL A 149 10.50 16.57 15.70
CA VAL A 149 9.38 16.60 16.64
C VAL A 149 8.05 16.39 15.90
N ARG A 150 7.21 15.50 16.43
CA ARG A 150 5.85 15.32 15.92
C ARG A 150 4.99 16.52 16.30
N THR A 151 4.45 17.22 15.31
CA THR A 151 3.59 18.40 15.49
C THR A 151 2.11 18.07 15.51
N ALA A 152 1.70 16.99 14.80
CA ALA A 152 0.33 16.49 14.81
C ALA A 152 0.28 14.98 14.63
N ALA A 153 -0.64 14.33 15.35
CA ALA A 153 -0.85 12.88 15.26
C ALA A 153 -1.60 12.45 13.99
N PHE A 154 -2.16 13.39 13.24
CA PHE A 154 -2.87 13.15 11.99
C PHE A 154 -2.44 14.20 10.96
N GLY A 155 -2.10 13.72 9.77
CA GLY A 155 -1.83 14.52 8.59
C GLY A 155 -3.09 14.70 7.73
N ALA A 156 -2.91 14.78 6.40
CA ALA A 156 -4.02 14.83 5.44
C ALA A 156 -4.87 13.55 5.48
N THR A 157 -4.27 12.42 5.85
CA THR A 157 -4.92 11.11 5.98
C THR A 157 -4.63 10.49 7.34
N ALA A 158 -5.43 9.52 7.77
CA ALA A 158 -5.28 8.88 9.07
C ALA A 158 -4.01 8.02 9.21
N CYS A 159 -3.45 7.56 8.09
CA CYS A 159 -2.20 6.78 8.03
C CYS A 159 -0.94 7.64 8.09
N GLN A 160 -1.08 8.97 8.18
CA GLN A 160 0.03 9.92 8.21
C GLN A 160 -0.02 10.78 9.48
N ASP A 161 1.16 11.25 9.90
CA ASP A 161 1.33 12.27 10.92
C ASP A 161 2.29 13.39 10.43
N LEU A 162 2.35 14.47 11.16
CA LEU A 162 3.15 15.65 10.78
C LEU A 162 4.31 15.82 11.75
N TYR A 163 5.46 16.10 11.18
CA TYR A 163 6.71 16.36 11.89
C TYR A 163 7.31 17.69 11.47
N ARG A 164 8.22 18.18 12.30
CA ARG A 164 9.12 19.31 12.00
C ARG A 164 10.55 18.92 12.36
N CYS A 165 11.47 19.13 11.44
CA CYS A 165 12.88 18.99 11.71
C CYS A 165 13.39 20.17 12.56
N GLN A 166 14.13 19.90 13.63
CA GLN A 166 14.73 20.93 14.46
C GLN A 166 16.06 21.45 13.86
N ALA A 167 16.72 20.64 13.01
CA ALA A 167 17.99 21.02 12.40
C ALA A 167 17.82 21.94 11.19
N CYS A 168 16.86 21.67 10.29
CA CYS A 168 16.65 22.49 9.08
C CYS A 168 15.31 23.24 9.05
N ALA A 169 14.49 23.10 10.11
CA ALA A 169 13.17 23.69 10.29
C ALA A 169 12.09 23.23 9.27
N GLU A 170 12.38 22.28 8.38
CA GLU A 170 11.45 21.75 7.39
C GLU A 170 10.29 21.01 8.05
N PRO A 171 9.01 21.35 7.76
CA PRO A 171 7.86 20.54 8.10
C PRO A 171 7.73 19.39 7.09
N PHE A 172 7.41 18.20 7.53
CA PHE A 172 7.25 17.05 6.64
C PHE A 172 6.18 16.09 7.16
N THR A 173 5.70 15.26 6.25
CA THR A 173 4.75 14.18 6.53
C THR A 173 5.51 12.87 6.75
N HIS A 174 5.03 12.04 7.65
CA HIS A 174 5.54 10.70 7.88
C HIS A 174 4.41 9.67 7.75
N VAL A 175 4.69 8.54 7.12
CA VAL A 175 3.76 7.40 7.08
C VAL A 175 3.92 6.60 8.37
N LYS A 176 2.83 6.45 9.13
CA LYS A 176 2.84 5.75 10.42
C LYS A 176 3.13 4.26 10.27
N GLU A 177 3.78 3.66 11.27
CA GLU A 177 3.97 2.22 11.39
C GLU A 177 2.62 1.54 11.73
N ILE A 178 2.17 0.62 10.89
CA ILE A 178 0.92 -0.13 11.03
C ILE A 178 1.18 -1.63 10.88
#